data_6ca3ec5851943195559ea652811e32ce
#
_entry.id   6ca3ec5851943195559ea652811e32ce
#
_cell.length_a   1.000
_cell.length_b   1.000
_cell.length_c   1.000
_cell.angle_alpha   90.00
_cell.angle_beta   90.00
_cell.angle_gamma   90.00
#
_symmetry.space_group_name_H-M   'P 1'
#
loop_
_entity.id
_entity.type
_entity.pdbx_description
1 polymer ?
#
loop_
_entity_poly.entity_id
_entity_poly.type
_entity_poly.pdbx_seq_one_letter_code
_entity_poly.pdbx_strand_id
1 'polypeptide(L)'
;DNDYKEYAMYTIENRAIPCYLDGLKNVGRKILYVMLNDFKNKKSKVAEIGGSLSSKNYHHGESSAMGAVITLAADYNNNVPLLTQHGAFGTRLIPEAAAPRYIFASLNEKFYDYFQDFDVLEYDKDPDNGPEPLTYLPNIPWVLVNGIKGIAVGFACNYLPHSPKDIAKLCLKYTNKENIDNDILVPEFPEFSGKIITEEHNKFKTQGIINRISRNTWEISEVPVGYTREKYFEILTKLMKYSINILHFPKLNN
;
A
#
# COMPACT_ATOMS: atom_id res chain seq x y z
N ASP A 1 28.06 -21.52 4.29
CA ASP A 1 26.82 -20.81 4.27
C ASP A 1 26.86 -19.40 3.70
N ASN A 2 27.78 -19.15 2.75
CA ASN A 2 27.85 -17.87 2.06
C ASN A 2 26.60 -17.66 1.17
N ASP A 3 26.15 -18.68 0.46
CA ASP A 3 25.00 -18.65 -0.44
C ASP A 3 23.70 -18.22 0.29
N TYR A 4 23.51 -18.73 1.52
CA TYR A 4 22.37 -18.32 2.35
C TYR A 4 22.44 -16.84 2.75
N LYS A 5 23.64 -16.35 3.08
CA LYS A 5 23.87 -14.94 3.43
C LYS A 5 23.59 -14.04 2.21
N GLU A 6 24.10 -14.39 1.05
CA GLU A 6 23.90 -13.66 -0.20
C GLU A 6 22.42 -13.63 -0.57
N TYR A 7 21.73 -14.76 -0.50
CA TYR A 7 20.28 -14.82 -0.72
C TYR A 7 19.49 -13.98 0.29
N ALA A 8 19.87 -14.03 1.58
CA ALA A 8 19.21 -13.23 2.60
C ALA A 8 19.39 -11.72 2.35
N MET A 9 20.60 -11.27 2.02
CA MET A 9 20.91 -9.89 1.70
C MET A 9 20.13 -9.44 0.44
N TYR A 10 20.18 -10.24 -0.62
CA TYR A 10 19.39 -9.97 -1.83
C TYR A 10 17.89 -9.80 -1.52
N THR A 11 17.34 -10.70 -0.71
CA THR A 11 15.92 -10.65 -0.34
C THR A 11 15.57 -9.39 0.47
N ILE A 12 16.46 -8.97 1.37
CA ILE A 12 16.28 -7.75 2.16
C ILE A 12 16.30 -6.53 1.25
N GLU A 13 17.37 -6.36 0.47
CA GLU A 13 17.64 -5.14 -0.30
C GLU A 13 16.76 -5.00 -1.54
N ASN A 14 16.52 -6.10 -2.27
CA ASN A 14 15.89 -6.03 -3.59
C ASN A 14 14.42 -6.43 -3.61
N ARG A 15 13.90 -7.04 -2.54
CA ARG A 15 12.54 -7.59 -2.59
C ARG A 15 11.62 -7.08 -1.47
N ALA A 16 12.07 -7.13 -0.23
CA ALA A 16 11.15 -7.07 0.90
C ALA A 16 11.11 -5.70 1.57
N ILE A 17 12.27 -5.07 1.75
CA ILE A 17 12.37 -3.80 2.47
C ILE A 17 12.32 -2.65 1.47
N PRO A 18 11.49 -1.62 1.71
CA PRO A 18 11.43 -0.45 0.85
C PRO A 18 12.66 0.43 1.03
N CYS A 19 13.03 1.15 -0.02
CA CYS A 19 14.01 2.22 0.07
C CYS A 19 13.44 3.36 0.94
N TYR A 20 14.23 3.87 1.87
CA TYR A 20 13.79 4.94 2.77
C TYR A 20 13.60 6.29 2.06
N LEU A 21 14.26 6.50 0.93
CA LEU A 21 14.17 7.74 0.15
C LEU A 21 12.82 7.85 -0.59
N ASP A 22 12.47 6.83 -1.36
CA ASP A 22 11.25 6.84 -2.17
C ASP A 22 10.09 6.01 -1.59
N GLY A 23 10.32 5.29 -0.51
CA GLY A 23 9.30 4.45 0.12
C GLY A 23 8.85 3.27 -0.75
N LEU A 24 9.56 2.95 -1.83
CA LEU A 24 9.19 1.92 -2.78
C LEU A 24 10.05 0.67 -2.61
N LYS A 25 9.45 -0.47 -2.90
CA LYS A 25 10.17 -1.70 -3.20
C LYS A 25 10.66 -1.66 -4.64
N ASN A 26 11.67 -2.45 -4.97
CA ASN A 26 12.22 -2.52 -6.32
C ASN A 26 11.14 -2.72 -7.39
N VAL A 27 10.20 -3.65 -7.18
CA VAL A 27 9.10 -3.88 -8.11
C VAL A 27 8.25 -2.62 -8.36
N GLY A 28 8.04 -1.79 -7.35
CA GLY A 28 7.32 -0.53 -7.49
C GLY A 28 8.05 0.45 -8.41
N ARG A 29 9.37 0.58 -8.27
CA ARG A 29 10.19 1.41 -9.16
C ARG A 29 10.15 0.92 -10.61
N LYS A 30 10.26 -0.40 -10.82
CA LYS A 30 10.13 -1.01 -12.16
C LYS A 30 8.75 -0.73 -12.78
N ILE A 31 7.67 -0.84 -12.01
CA ILE A 31 6.31 -0.54 -12.48
C ILE A 31 6.21 0.93 -12.91
N LEU A 32 6.68 1.86 -12.10
CA LEU A 32 6.67 3.28 -12.45
C LEU A 32 7.50 3.56 -13.69
N TYR A 33 8.70 2.96 -13.80
CA TYR A 33 9.54 3.10 -14.98
C TYR A 33 8.81 2.63 -16.26
N VAL A 34 8.19 1.47 -16.22
CA VAL A 34 7.41 0.91 -17.34
C VAL A 34 6.21 1.80 -17.68
N MET A 35 5.50 2.31 -16.69
CA MET A 35 4.37 3.21 -16.92
C MET A 35 4.78 4.54 -17.56
N LEU A 36 5.91 5.10 -17.14
CA LEU A 36 6.42 6.36 -17.66
C LEU A 36 6.99 6.22 -19.08
N ASN A 37 7.76 5.16 -19.34
CA ASN A 37 8.54 5.02 -20.56
C ASN A 37 7.88 4.16 -21.63
N ASP A 38 7.36 2.98 -21.27
CA ASP A 38 6.82 2.04 -22.24
C ASP A 38 5.34 2.33 -22.54
N PHE A 39 4.54 2.59 -21.51
CA PHE A 39 3.11 2.89 -21.68
C PHE A 39 2.81 4.39 -21.81
N LYS A 40 3.77 5.27 -21.53
CA LYS A 40 3.62 6.73 -21.67
C LYS A 40 2.35 7.23 -20.99
N ASN A 41 2.11 6.75 -19.77
CA ASN A 41 0.96 7.08 -18.93
C ASN A 41 -0.41 6.66 -19.48
N LYS A 42 -0.45 5.84 -20.54
CA LYS A 42 -1.71 5.35 -21.11
C LYS A 42 -2.35 4.31 -20.21
N LYS A 43 -3.67 4.31 -20.19
CA LYS A 43 -4.48 3.25 -19.59
C LYS A 43 -4.18 1.93 -20.28
N SER A 44 -3.64 0.95 -19.54
CA SER A 44 -3.22 -0.35 -20.06
C SER A 44 -3.69 -1.48 -19.15
N LYS A 45 -3.84 -2.68 -19.70
CA LYS A 45 -4.26 -3.84 -18.90
C LYS A 45 -3.22 -4.16 -17.84
N VAL A 46 -3.66 -4.53 -16.66
CA VAL A 46 -2.76 -4.98 -15.58
C VAL A 46 -1.90 -6.16 -16.03
N ALA A 47 -2.47 -7.07 -16.83
CA ALA A 47 -1.71 -8.19 -17.41
C ALA A 47 -0.60 -7.73 -18.37
N GLU A 48 -0.84 -6.70 -19.19
CA GLU A 48 0.17 -6.13 -20.10
C GLU A 48 1.30 -5.43 -19.34
N ILE A 49 0.95 -4.66 -18.32
CA ILE A 49 1.93 -3.99 -17.45
C ILE A 49 2.79 -5.03 -16.73
N GLY A 50 2.15 -6.05 -16.12
CA GLY A 50 2.86 -7.13 -15.42
C GLY A 50 3.79 -7.94 -16.33
N GLY A 51 3.35 -8.25 -17.56
CA GLY A 51 4.15 -8.94 -18.55
C GLY A 51 5.37 -8.12 -19.03
N SER A 52 5.21 -6.79 -19.17
CA SER A 52 6.32 -5.90 -19.56
C SER A 52 7.45 -5.89 -18.54
N LEU A 53 7.18 -6.13 -17.25
CA LEU A 53 8.21 -6.15 -16.21
C LEU A 53 9.24 -7.26 -16.42
N SER A 54 8.84 -8.38 -17.01
CA SER A 54 9.76 -9.49 -17.30
C SER A 54 10.89 -9.08 -18.26
N SER A 55 10.61 -8.16 -19.18
CA SER A 55 11.63 -7.60 -20.10
C SER A 55 12.54 -6.55 -19.47
N LYS A 56 12.31 -6.20 -18.19
CA LYS A 56 13.04 -5.19 -17.43
C LYS A 56 13.76 -5.83 -16.23
N ASN A 57 14.25 -7.05 -16.41
CA ASN A 57 15.00 -7.79 -15.37
C ASN A 57 14.19 -8.00 -14.06
N TYR A 58 12.89 -8.23 -14.18
CA TYR A 58 12.07 -8.67 -13.06
C TYR A 58 12.08 -10.20 -13.00
N HIS A 59 12.85 -10.76 -12.08
CA HIS A 59 13.12 -12.20 -11.96
C HIS A 59 12.07 -12.98 -11.16
N HIS A 60 10.88 -12.42 -10.93
CA HIS A 60 9.79 -13.10 -10.25
C HIS A 60 8.64 -13.39 -11.22
N GLY A 61 7.75 -14.32 -10.85
CA GLY A 61 6.64 -14.73 -11.70
C GLY A 61 5.69 -13.58 -12.05
N GLU A 62 5.08 -13.62 -13.23
CA GLU A 62 4.16 -12.60 -13.75
C GLU A 62 2.98 -12.32 -12.80
N SER A 63 2.47 -13.34 -12.10
CA SER A 63 1.39 -13.17 -11.11
C SER A 63 1.81 -12.24 -9.96
N SER A 64 3.07 -12.31 -9.54
CA SER A 64 3.63 -11.41 -8.51
C SER A 64 3.73 -9.98 -9.05
N ALA A 65 4.15 -9.82 -10.30
CA ALA A 65 4.20 -8.52 -10.97
C ALA A 65 2.81 -7.87 -11.08
N MET A 66 1.82 -8.63 -11.57
CA MET A 66 0.43 -8.16 -11.66
C MET A 66 -0.15 -7.81 -10.29
N GLY A 67 0.13 -8.62 -9.26
CA GLY A 67 -0.26 -8.33 -7.87
C GLY A 67 0.34 -7.03 -7.35
N ALA A 68 1.59 -6.72 -7.69
CA ALA A 68 2.22 -5.46 -7.33
C ALA A 68 1.57 -4.25 -8.05
N VAL A 69 1.21 -4.38 -9.33
CA VAL A 69 0.46 -3.34 -10.07
C VAL A 69 -0.90 -3.08 -9.39
N ILE A 70 -1.63 -4.16 -9.03
CA ILE A 70 -2.91 -4.05 -8.32
C ILE A 70 -2.71 -3.32 -6.98
N THR A 71 -1.69 -3.68 -6.22
CA THR A 71 -1.41 -3.06 -4.92
C THR A 71 -1.12 -1.56 -5.03
N LEU A 72 -0.37 -1.12 -6.04
CA LEU A 72 -0.05 0.29 -6.28
C LEU A 72 -1.25 1.11 -6.78
N ALA A 73 -2.23 0.45 -7.41
CA ALA A 73 -3.40 1.09 -7.98
C ALA A 73 -4.61 1.08 -7.04
N ALA A 74 -4.69 0.13 -6.10
CA ALA A 74 -5.86 -0.04 -5.25
C ALA A 74 -6.05 1.12 -4.27
N ASP A 75 -7.18 1.82 -4.38
CA ASP A 75 -7.51 2.98 -3.56
C ASP A 75 -7.59 2.64 -2.06
N TYR A 76 -8.05 1.44 -1.73
CA TYR A 76 -8.16 1.00 -0.33
C TYR A 76 -6.81 0.68 0.34
N ASN A 77 -5.73 0.55 -0.43
CA ASN A 77 -4.37 0.29 0.07
C ASN A 77 -3.52 1.55 0.21
N ASN A 78 -3.90 2.64 -0.47
CA ASN A 78 -3.04 3.78 -0.64
C ASN A 78 -3.79 5.08 -0.34
N ASN A 79 -3.25 5.94 0.52
CA ASN A 79 -3.77 7.30 0.71
C ASN A 79 -3.60 8.14 -0.56
N VAL A 80 -2.50 7.90 -1.29
CA VAL A 80 -2.28 8.46 -2.61
C VAL A 80 -1.80 7.33 -3.53
N PRO A 81 -2.70 6.68 -4.26
CA PRO A 81 -2.30 5.66 -5.22
C PRO A 81 -1.37 6.22 -6.29
N LEU A 82 -0.27 5.52 -6.59
CA LEU A 82 0.64 5.91 -7.66
C LEU A 82 0.09 5.60 -9.05
N LEU A 83 -0.82 4.64 -9.11
CA LEU A 83 -1.56 4.29 -10.32
C LEU A 83 -3.06 4.50 -10.06
N THR A 84 -3.78 4.90 -11.09
CA THR A 84 -5.24 4.96 -11.07
C THR A 84 -5.81 3.62 -11.50
N GLN A 85 -6.67 3.04 -10.66
CA GLN A 85 -7.40 1.80 -10.95
C GLN A 85 -8.55 2.03 -11.92
N HIS A 86 -8.77 1.08 -12.83
CA HIS A 86 -9.91 1.06 -13.74
C HIS A 86 -10.52 -0.35 -13.79
N GLY A 87 -11.69 -0.50 -13.24
CA GLY A 87 -12.39 -1.78 -13.05
C GLY A 87 -12.40 -2.22 -11.59
N ALA A 88 -12.64 -3.49 -11.33
CA ALA A 88 -12.79 -4.03 -9.98
C ALA A 88 -11.43 -4.44 -9.39
N PHE A 89 -10.87 -3.60 -8.52
CA PHE A 89 -9.63 -3.86 -7.80
C PHE A 89 -9.85 -4.40 -6.37
N GLY A 90 -11.10 -4.61 -5.98
CA GLY A 90 -11.47 -4.98 -4.62
C GLY A 90 -11.71 -3.76 -3.73
N THR A 91 -11.94 -4.03 -2.47
CA THR A 91 -12.13 -3.03 -1.41
C THR A 91 -11.38 -3.47 -0.16
N ARG A 92 -11.25 -2.61 0.83
CA ARG A 92 -10.63 -2.96 2.10
C ARG A 92 -11.26 -4.21 2.77
N LEU A 93 -12.55 -4.40 2.63
CA LEU A 93 -13.27 -5.54 3.21
C LEU A 93 -13.21 -6.80 2.33
N ILE A 94 -13.10 -6.63 1.02
CA ILE A 94 -13.02 -7.71 0.02
C ILE A 94 -11.84 -7.39 -0.91
N PRO A 95 -10.59 -7.70 -0.50
CA PRO A 95 -9.38 -7.26 -1.21
C PRO A 95 -9.07 -8.15 -2.44
N GLU A 96 -10.10 -8.69 -3.08
CA GLU A 96 -9.98 -9.53 -4.27
C GLU A 96 -10.22 -8.69 -5.52
N ALA A 97 -9.19 -8.54 -6.34
CA ALA A 97 -9.31 -7.92 -7.64
C ALA A 97 -9.85 -8.90 -8.68
N ALA A 98 -10.53 -8.37 -9.69
CA ALA A 98 -10.86 -9.16 -10.88
C ALA A 98 -9.59 -9.60 -11.61
N ALA A 99 -9.72 -10.60 -12.50
CA ALA A 99 -8.58 -11.14 -13.22
C ALA A 99 -7.82 -10.02 -13.98
N PRO A 100 -6.47 -10.00 -13.94
CA PRO A 100 -5.63 -8.92 -14.49
C PRO A 100 -5.88 -8.59 -15.97
N ARG A 101 -6.40 -9.53 -16.73
CA ARG A 101 -6.77 -9.35 -18.15
C ARG A 101 -8.02 -8.48 -18.37
N TYR A 102 -8.82 -8.24 -17.33
CA TYR A 102 -10.08 -7.47 -17.42
C TYR A 102 -10.01 -6.11 -16.75
N ILE A 103 -8.98 -5.85 -15.98
CA ILE A 103 -8.78 -4.58 -15.27
C ILE A 103 -7.59 -3.82 -15.85
N PHE A 104 -7.63 -2.49 -15.69
CA PHE A 104 -6.62 -1.62 -16.28
C PHE A 104 -6.05 -0.69 -15.21
N ALA A 105 -4.84 -0.20 -15.45
CA ALA A 105 -4.23 0.85 -14.65
C ALA A 105 -3.63 1.93 -15.56
N SER A 106 -3.54 3.14 -15.05
CA SER A 106 -2.81 4.25 -15.65
C SER A 106 -1.99 4.95 -14.56
N LEU A 107 -1.00 5.76 -14.94
CA LEU A 107 -0.33 6.60 -13.96
C LEU A 107 -1.37 7.55 -13.32
N ASN A 108 -1.27 7.75 -12.01
CA ASN A 108 -2.15 8.67 -11.32
C ASN A 108 -1.76 10.12 -11.65
N GLU A 109 -2.75 10.98 -11.91
CA GLU A 109 -2.51 12.39 -12.23
C GLU A 109 -1.74 13.12 -11.13
N LYS A 110 -2.01 12.78 -9.87
CA LYS A 110 -1.31 13.33 -8.70
C LYS A 110 0.14 12.86 -8.55
N PHE A 111 0.58 11.88 -9.34
CA PHE A 111 1.96 11.39 -9.27
C PHE A 111 2.97 12.53 -9.41
N TYR A 112 2.77 13.42 -10.37
CA TYR A 112 3.67 14.55 -10.63
C TYR A 112 3.61 15.65 -9.57
N ASP A 113 2.62 15.65 -8.67
CA ASP A 113 2.59 16.56 -7.53
C ASP A 113 3.67 16.20 -6.50
N TYR A 114 4.08 14.93 -6.47
CA TYR A 114 5.03 14.39 -5.50
C TYR A 114 6.38 14.01 -6.09
N PHE A 115 6.45 13.68 -7.37
CA PHE A 115 7.65 13.19 -8.06
C PHE A 115 7.93 14.10 -9.26
N GLN A 116 8.91 14.97 -9.15
CA GLN A 116 9.18 16.01 -10.16
C GLN A 116 10.61 15.97 -10.71
N ASP A 117 11.59 15.62 -9.90
CA ASP A 117 13.02 15.79 -10.19
C ASP A 117 13.59 14.62 -11.01
N PHE A 118 13.05 14.40 -12.20
CA PHE A 118 13.48 13.28 -13.07
C PHE A 118 14.86 13.49 -13.68
N ASP A 119 15.29 14.73 -13.86
CA ASP A 119 16.56 15.09 -14.53
C ASP A 119 17.79 14.78 -13.67
N VAL A 120 17.62 14.60 -12.37
CA VAL A 120 18.72 14.32 -11.43
C VAL A 120 18.70 12.87 -10.91
N LEU A 121 17.87 12.01 -11.48
CA LEU A 121 17.80 10.61 -11.06
C LEU A 121 19.07 9.87 -11.46
N GLU A 122 19.57 9.07 -10.54
CA GLU A 122 20.69 8.18 -10.78
C GLU A 122 20.19 6.79 -11.21
N TYR A 123 20.89 6.21 -12.18
CA TYR A 123 20.60 4.89 -12.74
C TYR A 123 21.78 3.95 -12.49
N ASP A 124 21.48 2.66 -12.32
CA ASP A 124 22.53 1.67 -12.25
C ASP A 124 23.28 1.59 -13.59
N LYS A 125 24.58 1.39 -13.50
CA LYS A 125 25.44 1.21 -14.68
C LYS A 125 25.45 -0.25 -15.14
N ASP A 126 25.07 -1.17 -14.27
CA ASP A 126 24.97 -2.57 -14.59
C ASP A 126 23.63 -2.86 -15.29
N PRO A 127 23.66 -3.24 -16.58
CA PRO A 127 22.43 -3.52 -17.34
C PRO A 127 21.65 -4.71 -16.78
N ASP A 128 22.27 -5.57 -15.97
CA ASP A 128 21.62 -6.72 -15.37
C ASP A 128 20.72 -6.33 -14.17
N ASN A 129 20.91 -5.14 -13.61
CA ASN A 129 20.09 -4.64 -12.49
C ASN A 129 18.76 -3.99 -12.92
N GLY A 130 18.59 -3.70 -14.20
CA GLY A 130 17.39 -3.13 -14.78
C GLY A 130 17.50 -1.64 -15.12
N PRO A 131 16.57 -1.14 -15.94
CA PRO A 131 16.64 0.21 -16.49
C PRO A 131 16.03 1.30 -15.60
N GLU A 132 15.40 0.93 -14.48
CA GLU A 132 14.79 1.89 -13.57
C GLU A 132 15.84 2.67 -12.77
N PRO A 133 15.51 3.89 -12.26
CA PRO A 133 16.42 4.62 -11.41
C PRO A 133 16.66 3.87 -10.09
N LEU A 134 17.82 4.10 -9.48
CA LEU A 134 18.18 3.56 -8.16
C LEU A 134 17.14 3.97 -7.08
N THR A 135 16.66 5.19 -7.18
CA THR A 135 15.57 5.71 -6.34
C THR A 135 14.89 6.87 -7.07
N TYR A 136 13.58 7.04 -6.82
CA TYR A 136 12.90 8.28 -7.15
C TYR A 136 13.07 9.29 -6.00
N LEU A 137 12.83 10.57 -6.27
CA LEU A 137 12.97 11.66 -5.31
C LEU A 137 11.61 12.32 -5.04
N PRO A 138 10.79 11.77 -4.15
CA PRO A 138 9.55 12.43 -3.76
C PRO A 138 9.82 13.66 -2.90
N ASN A 139 8.99 14.70 -3.04
CA ASN A 139 9.12 15.96 -2.31
C ASN A 139 8.73 15.88 -0.82
N ILE A 140 8.16 14.77 -0.38
CA ILE A 140 7.87 14.45 1.02
C ILE A 140 8.25 12.99 1.32
N PRO A 141 8.48 12.59 2.57
CA PRO A 141 8.78 11.20 2.95
C PRO A 141 7.69 10.22 2.52
N TRP A 142 7.80 9.68 1.31
CA TRP A 142 6.75 8.88 0.66
C TRP A 142 6.43 7.59 1.42
N VAL A 143 7.42 7.01 2.11
CA VAL A 143 7.23 5.82 2.94
C VAL A 143 6.13 6.01 4.00
N LEU A 144 5.90 7.23 4.45
CA LEU A 144 4.87 7.57 5.42
C LEU A 144 3.50 7.84 4.79
N VAL A 145 3.43 8.18 3.50
CA VAL A 145 2.17 8.52 2.82
C VAL A 145 1.27 7.29 2.70
N ASN A 146 1.74 6.26 2.05
CA ASN A 146 0.97 5.03 1.84
C ASN A 146 1.27 3.96 2.90
N GLY A 147 2.29 4.19 3.71
CA GLY A 147 2.83 3.14 4.57
C GLY A 147 3.37 1.99 3.72
N ILE A 148 4.02 1.05 4.34
CA ILE A 148 4.48 -0.16 3.66
C ILE A 148 4.82 -1.25 4.65
N LYS A 149 4.54 -2.49 4.28
CA LYS A 149 4.93 -3.66 5.05
C LYS A 149 5.92 -4.51 4.26
N GLY A 150 7.03 -4.85 4.90
CA GLY A 150 8.03 -5.76 4.35
C GLY A 150 8.42 -6.82 5.37
N ILE A 151 8.58 -8.06 4.91
CA ILE A 151 9.06 -9.18 5.71
C ILE A 151 10.17 -9.87 4.92
N ALA A 152 11.35 -9.93 5.52
CA ALA A 152 12.53 -10.55 4.96
C ALA A 152 13.15 -11.54 5.98
N VAL A 153 14.30 -12.09 5.64
CA VAL A 153 15.05 -12.98 6.54
C VAL A 153 15.69 -12.14 7.66
N GLY A 154 15.20 -12.29 8.88
CA GLY A 154 15.71 -11.57 10.05
C GLY A 154 15.31 -10.09 10.15
N PHE A 155 14.63 -9.53 9.16
CA PHE A 155 14.19 -8.13 9.12
C PHE A 155 12.72 -8.02 8.77
N ALA A 156 12.03 -7.07 9.41
CA ALA A 156 10.67 -6.70 9.06
C ALA A 156 10.48 -5.19 9.25
N CYS A 157 9.66 -4.60 8.41
CA CYS A 157 9.18 -3.23 8.58
C CYS A 157 7.66 -3.18 8.46
N ASN A 158 7.05 -2.23 9.16
CA ASN A 158 5.64 -1.94 9.09
C ASN A 158 5.43 -0.46 9.35
N TYR A 159 5.46 0.33 8.27
CA TYR A 159 5.18 1.76 8.32
C TYR A 159 3.69 1.99 8.09
N LEU A 160 3.07 2.73 8.99
CA LEU A 160 1.66 3.08 8.88
C LEU A 160 1.46 4.21 7.87
N PRO A 161 0.34 4.24 7.15
CA PRO A 161 0.01 5.33 6.24
C PRO A 161 -0.47 6.58 7.01
N HIS A 162 -0.16 7.77 6.48
CA HIS A 162 -0.50 9.04 7.09
C HIS A 162 -0.93 10.06 6.03
N SER A 163 -1.64 11.09 6.47
CA SER A 163 -2.05 12.20 5.63
C SER A 163 -0.86 12.92 5.00
N PRO A 164 -0.79 13.04 3.66
CA PRO A 164 0.25 13.83 2.99
C PRO A 164 0.34 15.27 3.52
N LYS A 165 -0.82 15.86 3.86
CA LYS A 165 -0.90 17.20 4.42
C LYS A 165 -0.22 17.31 5.78
N ASP A 166 -0.38 16.33 6.64
CA ASP A 166 0.21 16.36 7.97
C ASP A 166 1.71 16.04 7.92
N ILE A 167 2.13 15.14 7.01
CA ILE A 167 3.54 14.92 6.71
C ILE A 167 4.19 16.23 6.21
N ALA A 168 3.57 16.92 5.25
CA ALA A 168 4.10 18.17 4.71
C ALA A 168 4.22 19.26 5.80
N LYS A 169 3.23 19.38 6.69
CA LYS A 169 3.31 20.31 7.84
C LYS A 169 4.49 19.98 8.75
N LEU A 170 4.71 18.68 9.03
CA LEU A 170 5.81 18.25 9.87
C LEU A 170 7.16 18.53 9.21
N CYS A 171 7.27 18.31 7.89
CA CYS A 171 8.45 18.66 7.11
C CYS A 171 8.75 20.18 7.16
N LEU A 172 7.71 21.02 7.05
CA LEU A 172 7.85 22.47 7.16
C LEU A 172 8.35 22.90 8.52
N LYS A 173 7.79 22.36 9.61
CA LYS A 173 8.28 22.59 10.97
C LYS A 173 9.77 22.22 11.11
N TYR A 174 10.13 21.02 10.63
CA TYR A 174 11.50 20.53 10.68
C TYR A 174 12.46 21.46 9.89
N THR A 175 12.07 21.90 8.71
CA THR A 175 12.86 22.81 7.87
C THR A 175 13.04 24.18 8.55
N ASN A 176 12.02 24.66 9.26
CA ASN A 176 12.05 25.88 10.05
C ASN A 176 12.82 25.73 11.37
N LYS A 177 13.39 24.54 11.64
CA LYS A 177 14.11 24.21 12.90
C LYS A 177 13.23 24.32 14.16
N GLU A 178 11.93 24.11 13.99
CA GLU A 178 11.00 24.00 15.11
C GLU A 178 11.18 22.62 15.80
N ASN A 179 10.89 22.56 17.09
CA ASN A 179 10.93 21.28 17.82
C ASN A 179 9.70 20.44 17.43
N ILE A 180 9.95 19.23 16.96
CA ILE A 180 8.94 18.26 16.53
C ILE A 180 8.88 17.01 17.41
N ASP A 181 9.65 16.93 18.50
CA ASP A 181 9.77 15.72 19.33
C ASP A 181 8.45 15.27 19.96
N ASN A 182 7.52 16.21 20.16
CA ASN A 182 6.20 15.94 20.71
C ASN A 182 5.08 15.90 19.65
N ASP A 183 5.41 16.09 18.38
CA ASP A 183 4.43 15.99 17.30
C ASP A 183 4.11 14.52 17.01
N ILE A 184 2.88 14.13 17.26
CA ILE A 184 2.41 12.77 16.97
C ILE A 184 1.75 12.77 15.60
N LEU A 185 2.33 12.03 14.68
CA LEU A 185 1.73 11.78 13.37
C LEU A 185 0.70 10.65 13.50
N VAL A 186 -0.59 11.00 13.50
CA VAL A 186 -1.67 10.03 13.60
C VAL A 186 -1.85 9.33 12.24
N PRO A 187 -1.91 7.99 12.19
CA PRO A 187 -2.16 7.27 10.94
C PRO A 187 -3.49 7.65 10.30
N GLU A 188 -3.53 7.62 8.98
CA GLU A 188 -4.74 7.77 8.18
C GLU A 188 -4.86 6.56 7.25
N PHE A 189 -5.95 5.82 7.34
CA PHE A 189 -6.16 4.63 6.52
C PHE A 189 -7.24 4.91 5.48
N PRO A 190 -6.97 4.61 4.19
CA PRO A 190 -7.98 4.78 3.14
C PRO A 190 -9.24 3.95 3.43
N GLU A 191 -10.39 4.48 3.07
CA GLU A 191 -11.70 3.83 3.24
C GLU A 191 -12.05 3.41 4.69
N PHE A 192 -11.38 3.98 5.70
CA PHE A 192 -11.68 3.70 7.10
C PHE A 192 -12.41 4.87 7.75
N SER A 193 -13.64 4.64 8.18
CA SER A 193 -14.51 5.63 8.83
C SER A 193 -14.58 5.51 10.35
N GLY A 194 -13.89 4.52 10.91
CA GLY A 194 -13.84 4.29 12.35
C GLY A 194 -12.93 5.27 13.11
N LYS A 195 -12.68 5.00 14.38
CA LYS A 195 -11.82 5.83 15.23
C LYS A 195 -10.41 5.28 15.28
N ILE A 196 -9.43 6.18 15.27
CA ILE A 196 -8.03 5.88 15.58
C ILE A 196 -7.75 6.46 16.98
N ILE A 197 -7.28 5.61 17.87
CA ILE A 197 -7.01 5.93 19.27
C ILE A 197 -5.51 5.79 19.48
N THR A 198 -4.87 6.85 19.92
CA THR A 198 -3.47 6.83 20.37
C THR A 198 -3.44 6.25 21.77
N GLU A 199 -2.77 5.11 21.98
CA GLU A 199 -2.61 4.48 23.30
C GLU A 199 -1.31 4.93 23.99
N GLU A 200 -0.21 4.87 23.24
CA GLU A 200 1.12 5.28 23.67
C GLU A 200 1.84 5.95 22.49
N HIS A 201 3.01 6.50 22.73
CA HIS A 201 3.82 7.05 21.66
C HIS A 201 4.07 6.00 20.56
N ASN A 202 3.63 6.32 19.33
CA ASN A 202 3.70 5.43 18.15
C ASN A 202 2.88 4.12 18.22
N LYS A 203 1.96 3.99 19.18
CA LYS A 203 1.01 2.87 19.23
C LYS A 203 -0.41 3.37 19.00
N PHE A 204 -1.06 2.77 18.03
CA PHE A 204 -2.39 3.16 17.61
C PHE A 204 -3.33 1.94 17.59
N LYS A 205 -4.56 2.18 17.99
CA LYS A 205 -5.64 1.22 17.94
C LYS A 205 -6.73 1.73 17.02
N THR A 206 -7.23 0.89 16.15
CA THR A 206 -8.39 1.20 15.31
C THR A 206 -9.64 0.59 15.91
N GLN A 207 -10.72 1.37 15.95
CA GLN A 207 -12.02 0.95 16.46
C GLN A 207 -13.05 1.10 15.36
N GLY A 208 -13.75 0.02 15.04
CA GLY A 208 -14.87 0.01 14.11
C GLY A 208 -16.10 0.72 14.67
N ILE A 209 -17.19 0.71 13.92
CA ILE A 209 -18.46 1.34 14.27
C ILE A 209 -19.52 0.25 14.42
N ILE A 210 -20.18 0.26 15.57
CA ILE A 210 -21.32 -0.61 15.87
C ILE A 210 -22.49 0.23 16.34
N ASN A 211 -23.64 0.08 15.69
CA ASN A 211 -24.86 0.82 15.98
C ASN A 211 -25.97 -0.13 16.45
N ARG A 212 -26.73 0.30 17.44
CA ARG A 212 -27.91 -0.42 17.86
C ARG A 212 -29.11 0.01 17.04
N ILE A 213 -29.67 -0.92 16.25
CA ILE A 213 -30.85 -0.66 15.40
C ILE A 213 -32.16 -0.90 16.17
N SER A 214 -32.19 -1.94 16.99
CA SER A 214 -33.37 -2.28 17.82
C SER A 214 -32.91 -2.90 19.12
N ARG A 215 -33.89 -3.37 19.92
CA ARG A 215 -33.59 -4.03 21.21
C ARG A 215 -32.65 -5.22 21.09
N ASN A 216 -32.76 -5.98 20.00
CA ASN A 216 -32.00 -7.21 19.77
C ASN A 216 -31.20 -7.23 18.48
N THR A 217 -31.08 -6.09 17.78
CA THR A 217 -30.38 -5.98 16.49
C THR A 217 -29.30 -4.91 16.54
N TRP A 218 -28.11 -5.28 16.12
CA TRP A 218 -26.95 -4.41 16.00
C TRP A 218 -26.43 -4.44 14.58
N GLU A 219 -25.98 -3.32 14.09
CA GLU A 219 -25.33 -3.16 12.81
C GLU A 219 -23.85 -2.86 13.03
N ILE A 220 -22.98 -3.59 12.35
CA ILE A 220 -21.56 -3.28 12.27
C ILE A 220 -21.35 -2.62 10.92
N SER A 221 -21.24 -1.29 10.92
CA SER A 221 -21.06 -0.49 9.70
C SER A 221 -19.58 -0.30 9.36
N GLU A 222 -18.67 -0.52 10.32
CA GLU A 222 -17.23 -0.44 10.11
C GLU A 222 -16.49 -1.46 10.98
N VAL A 223 -15.50 -2.13 10.41
CA VAL A 223 -14.61 -3.04 11.15
C VAL A 223 -13.21 -2.45 11.32
N PRO A 224 -12.47 -2.80 12.39
CA PRO A 224 -11.12 -2.30 12.58
C PRO A 224 -10.21 -2.60 11.38
N VAL A 225 -9.18 -1.77 11.17
CA VAL A 225 -8.19 -1.98 10.11
C VAL A 225 -7.48 -3.33 10.29
N GLY A 226 -7.21 -4.01 9.18
CA GLY A 226 -6.58 -5.34 9.16
C GLY A 226 -7.56 -6.52 9.17
N TYR A 227 -8.85 -6.24 9.28
CA TYR A 227 -9.90 -7.26 9.15
C TYR A 227 -10.56 -7.18 7.78
N THR A 228 -10.60 -8.32 7.09
CA THR A 228 -11.48 -8.54 5.93
C THR A 228 -12.85 -8.99 6.41
N ARG A 229 -13.84 -8.92 5.52
CA ARG A 229 -15.19 -9.42 5.77
C ARG A 229 -15.19 -10.87 6.26
N GLU A 230 -14.41 -11.74 5.59
CA GLU A 230 -14.32 -13.15 5.93
C GLU A 230 -13.73 -13.39 7.32
N LYS A 231 -12.57 -12.78 7.61
CA LYS A 231 -11.95 -12.88 8.94
C LYS A 231 -12.86 -12.40 10.05
N TYR A 232 -13.57 -11.30 9.81
CA TYR A 232 -14.46 -10.75 10.81
C TYR A 232 -15.70 -11.64 11.02
N PHE A 233 -16.22 -12.21 9.94
CA PHE A 233 -17.29 -13.19 9.98
C PHE A 233 -16.90 -14.47 10.75
N GLU A 234 -15.70 -14.98 10.55
CA GLU A 234 -15.18 -16.12 11.32
C GLU A 234 -15.13 -15.83 12.82
N ILE A 235 -14.69 -14.63 13.22
CA ILE A 235 -14.66 -14.20 14.63
C ILE A 235 -16.06 -14.18 15.19
N LEU A 236 -17.00 -13.56 14.50
CA LEU A 236 -18.40 -13.51 14.93
C LEU A 236 -19.00 -14.91 15.04
N THR A 237 -18.73 -15.78 14.07
CA THR A 237 -19.21 -17.18 14.08
C THR A 237 -18.64 -17.96 15.26
N LYS A 238 -17.38 -17.75 15.63
CA LYS A 238 -16.78 -18.34 16.83
C LYS A 238 -17.48 -17.83 18.09
N LEU A 239 -17.72 -16.54 18.19
CA LEU A 239 -18.44 -15.94 19.32
C LEU A 239 -19.88 -16.45 19.43
N MET A 240 -20.55 -16.69 18.31
CA MET A 240 -21.90 -17.27 18.28
C MET A 240 -21.98 -18.66 18.90
N LYS A 241 -20.95 -19.49 18.77
CA LYS A 241 -20.89 -20.82 19.40
C LYS A 241 -20.91 -20.74 20.95
N TYR A 242 -20.52 -19.57 21.47
CA TYR A 242 -20.51 -19.33 22.94
C TYR A 242 -21.68 -18.44 23.41
N SER A 243 -22.43 -17.84 22.49
CA SER A 243 -23.55 -16.91 22.83
C SER A 243 -24.64 -17.04 21.78
N ILE A 244 -25.79 -17.53 22.16
CA ILE A 244 -26.91 -17.74 21.26
C ILE A 244 -27.41 -16.43 20.68
N ASN A 245 -27.61 -16.40 19.35
CA ASN A 245 -28.27 -15.36 18.54
C ASN A 245 -27.45 -14.12 18.17
N ILE A 246 -26.59 -14.25 17.18
CA ILE A 246 -26.11 -13.11 16.36
C ILE A 246 -26.51 -13.32 14.89
N LEU A 247 -26.99 -12.24 14.26
CA LEU A 247 -27.77 -12.20 13.12
C LEU A 247 -27.32 -11.59 11.87
N HIS A 248 -27.90 -11.44 10.92
CA HIS A 248 -28.09 -10.87 9.58
C HIS A 248 -27.07 -9.82 9.15
N PHE A 249 -26.26 -10.15 8.14
CA PHE A 249 -25.49 -9.18 7.36
C PHE A 249 -26.36 -8.65 6.23
N PRO A 250 -26.43 -7.34 6.01
CA PRO A 250 -27.06 -6.82 4.82
C PRO A 250 -26.32 -7.33 3.58
N LYS A 251 -27.06 -7.83 2.60
CA LYS A 251 -26.50 -8.09 1.29
C LYS A 251 -26.00 -6.76 0.75
N LEU A 252 -24.69 -6.66 0.50
CA LEU A 252 -24.17 -5.57 -0.30
C LEU A 252 -24.82 -5.68 -1.68
N ASN A 253 -25.66 -4.73 -2.01
CA ASN A 253 -26.13 -4.57 -3.38
C ASN A 253 -24.89 -4.23 -4.22
N ASN A 254 -24.68 -5.04 -5.26
CA ASN A 254 -23.66 -4.85 -6.30
C ASN A 254 -23.90 -3.53 -7.05
#